data_23c5837d357f7d2f1feb1658416f88e4
#
_entry.id   23c5837d357f7d2f1feb1658416f88e4
#
_cell.length_a   1.000
_cell.length_b   1.000
_cell.length_c   1.000
_cell.angle_alpha   90.00
_cell.angle_beta   90.00
_cell.angle_gamma   90.00
#
_symmetry.space_group_name_H-M   'P 1'
#
loop_
_entity.id
_entity.type
_entity.pdbx_description
1 polymer ?
#
loop_
_entity_poly.entity_id
_entity_poly.type
_entity_poly.pdbx_seq_one_letter_code
_entity_poly.pdbx_strand_id
1 'polypeptide(L)'
;MGTNLDRRAFVARLLENRGGLLVIGSVGSPTYDVAACGDDAKNFYIWSGLGSTPSVGLGLALAQPKKRVVVVTGDGDVLMALGSLATIGVKQPRNLVIVCLDNGHYSASGMQPTATKAGVDLAEAARACKLRVEVANDLSKIGRAHV
;
A
#
# COMPACT_ATOMS: atom_id res chain seq x y z
N MET A 1 -9.05 -14.69 -18.29
CA MET A 1 -9.60 -13.31 -18.29
C MET A 1 -9.42 -12.78 -16.88
N GLY A 2 -8.45 -11.92 -16.65
CA GLY A 2 -8.24 -11.27 -15.34
C GLY A 2 -9.40 -10.32 -15.09
N THR A 3 -10.16 -10.53 -14.04
CA THR A 3 -11.10 -9.53 -13.53
C THR A 3 -10.30 -8.32 -13.13
N ASN A 4 -10.47 -7.22 -13.87
CA ASN A 4 -9.79 -5.97 -13.57
C ASN A 4 -10.41 -5.41 -12.28
N LEU A 5 -9.71 -5.56 -11.15
CA LEU A 5 -10.18 -5.07 -9.87
C LEU A 5 -10.26 -3.54 -9.91
N ASP A 6 -11.44 -2.98 -9.64
CA ASP A 6 -11.58 -1.54 -9.52
C ASP A 6 -10.81 -1.07 -8.28
N ARG A 7 -9.73 -0.33 -8.51
CA ARG A 7 -8.83 0.17 -7.48
C ARG A 7 -9.55 1.07 -6.45
N ARG A 8 -10.44 1.94 -6.91
CA ARG A 8 -11.17 2.86 -6.04
C ARG A 8 -12.19 2.12 -5.17
N ALA A 9 -12.93 1.19 -5.75
CA ALA A 9 -13.83 0.32 -5.00
C ALA A 9 -13.08 -0.54 -3.98
N PHE A 10 -11.86 -1.00 -4.33
CA PHE A 10 -10.99 -1.73 -3.42
C PHE A 10 -10.61 -0.86 -2.19
N VAL A 11 -10.10 0.35 -2.42
CA VAL A 11 -9.68 1.25 -1.33
C VAL A 11 -10.88 1.67 -0.48
N ALA A 12 -12.03 1.93 -1.09
CA ALA A 12 -13.27 2.23 -0.36
C ALA A 12 -13.66 1.07 0.57
N ARG A 13 -13.60 -0.16 0.08
CA ARG A 13 -13.88 -1.36 0.89
C ARG A 13 -12.87 -1.55 2.01
N LEU A 14 -11.58 -1.34 1.75
CA LEU A 14 -10.49 -1.42 2.73
C LEU A 14 -10.69 -0.44 3.88
N LEU A 15 -11.11 0.79 3.58
CA LEU A 15 -11.27 1.87 4.55
C LEU A 15 -12.69 1.97 5.14
N GLU A 16 -13.60 1.08 4.77
CA GLU A 16 -14.94 1.02 5.34
C GLU A 16 -14.88 0.80 6.86
N ASN A 17 -15.57 1.66 7.61
CA ASN A 17 -15.60 1.61 9.08
C ASN A 17 -14.20 1.68 9.73
N ARG A 18 -13.30 2.46 9.15
CA ARG A 18 -11.87 2.54 9.49
C ARG A 18 -11.57 2.91 10.97
N GLY A 19 -12.49 3.58 11.66
CA GLY A 19 -12.34 3.97 13.07
C GLY A 19 -11.09 4.83 13.33
N GLY A 20 -10.19 4.37 14.20
CA GLY A 20 -8.96 5.05 14.57
C GLY A 20 -7.74 4.74 13.70
N LEU A 21 -7.93 4.14 12.52
CA LEU A 21 -6.87 3.76 11.59
C LEU A 21 -6.13 4.99 11.05
N LEU A 22 -4.80 4.96 11.12
CA LEU A 22 -3.94 5.95 10.46
C LEU A 22 -3.68 5.46 9.03
N VAL A 23 -3.87 6.33 8.05
CA VAL A 23 -3.75 5.98 6.64
C VAL A 23 -2.71 6.86 5.96
N ILE A 24 -1.81 6.22 5.22
CA ILE A 24 -0.81 6.90 4.40
C ILE A 24 -1.08 6.56 2.93
N GLY A 25 -1.38 7.59 2.13
CA GLY A 25 -1.50 7.49 0.69
C GLY A 25 -0.20 7.87 -0.01
N SER A 26 0.27 7.03 -0.92
CA SER A 26 1.48 7.32 -1.71
C SER A 26 1.20 8.25 -2.88
N VAL A 27 2.26 8.71 -3.52
CA VAL A 27 2.21 9.59 -4.72
C VAL A 27 1.26 9.04 -5.79
N GLY A 28 0.46 9.93 -6.36
CA GLY A 28 -0.40 9.63 -7.51
C GLY A 28 -1.74 9.00 -7.12
N SER A 29 -2.15 7.99 -7.86
CA SER A 29 -3.47 7.39 -7.75
C SER A 29 -3.87 6.93 -6.33
N PRO A 30 -3.00 6.32 -5.52
CA PRO A 30 -3.36 5.90 -4.16
C PRO A 30 -3.82 7.04 -3.27
N THR A 31 -3.18 8.22 -3.36
CA THR A 31 -3.61 9.43 -2.63
C THR A 31 -5.04 9.82 -2.99
N TYR A 32 -5.37 9.85 -4.30
CA TYR A 32 -6.71 10.21 -4.75
C TYR A 32 -7.76 9.18 -4.35
N ASP A 33 -7.40 7.91 -4.29
CA ASP A 33 -8.32 6.85 -3.87
C ASP A 33 -8.60 6.92 -2.37
N VAL A 34 -7.60 7.21 -1.55
CA VAL A 34 -7.77 7.44 -0.11
C VAL A 34 -8.62 8.69 0.14
N ALA A 35 -8.33 9.80 -0.55
CA ALA A 35 -9.08 11.05 -0.44
C ALA A 35 -10.56 10.89 -0.86
N ALA A 36 -10.83 10.07 -1.87
CA ALA A 36 -12.20 9.78 -2.32
C ALA A 36 -13.06 9.02 -1.28
N CYS A 37 -12.42 8.39 -0.29
CA CYS A 37 -13.11 7.75 0.83
C CYS A 37 -13.51 8.73 1.95
N GLY A 38 -13.28 10.03 1.75
CA GLY A 38 -13.47 11.10 2.70
C GLY A 38 -12.16 11.55 3.32
N ASP A 39 -11.95 12.85 3.36
CA ASP A 39 -10.78 13.42 4.00
C ASP A 39 -10.90 13.31 5.54
N ASP A 40 -9.81 12.98 6.20
CA ASP A 40 -9.77 12.72 7.65
C ASP A 40 -8.42 13.20 8.19
N ALA A 41 -8.40 13.78 9.38
CA ALA A 41 -7.16 14.21 10.06
C ALA A 41 -6.18 13.06 10.33
N LYS A 42 -6.59 11.81 10.16
CA LYS A 42 -5.76 10.60 10.26
C LYS A 42 -5.20 10.14 8.91
N ASN A 43 -5.43 10.91 7.83
CA ASN A 43 -4.82 10.69 6.53
C ASN A 43 -3.54 11.50 6.42
N PHE A 44 -2.51 10.89 5.88
CA PHE A 44 -1.30 11.56 5.45
C PHE A 44 -1.03 11.25 3.98
N TYR A 45 -0.93 12.28 3.16
CA TYR A 45 -0.72 12.16 1.72
C TYR A 45 0.70 12.53 1.35
N ILE A 46 1.42 11.60 0.74
CA ILE A 46 2.77 11.84 0.24
C ILE A 46 2.67 12.39 -1.18
N TRP A 47 3.00 13.68 -1.36
CA TRP A 47 2.94 14.38 -2.63
C TRP A 47 4.17 14.20 -3.51
N SER A 48 5.32 14.06 -2.89
CA SER A 48 6.60 13.82 -3.53
C SER A 48 7.37 12.77 -2.73
N GLY A 49 8.44 12.22 -3.25
CA GLY A 49 9.20 11.20 -2.54
C GLY A 49 8.70 9.78 -2.86
N LEU A 50 8.42 9.54 -4.14
CA LEU A 50 8.18 8.17 -4.63
C LEU A 50 9.31 7.25 -4.15
N GLY A 51 8.95 6.10 -3.58
CA GLY A 51 9.89 5.19 -2.94
C GLY A 51 10.01 5.37 -1.41
N SER A 52 9.29 6.32 -0.80
CA SER A 52 9.39 6.55 0.64
C SER A 52 8.23 5.98 1.46
N THR A 53 7.10 5.70 0.84
CA THR A 53 5.84 5.42 1.55
C THR A 53 5.91 4.21 2.48
N PRO A 54 6.49 3.05 2.09
CA PRO A 54 6.64 1.93 3.00
C PRO A 54 7.49 2.26 4.23
N SER A 55 8.56 3.05 4.06
CA SER A 55 9.45 3.47 5.16
C SER A 55 8.77 4.46 6.11
N VAL A 56 7.98 5.40 5.58
CA VAL A 56 7.17 6.32 6.39
C VAL A 56 6.13 5.54 7.20
N GLY A 57 5.47 4.55 6.57
CA GLY A 57 4.56 3.65 7.26
C GLY A 57 5.21 2.89 8.41
N LEU A 58 6.41 2.35 8.18
CA LEU A 58 7.19 1.69 9.23
C LEU A 58 7.50 2.65 10.38
N GLY A 59 8.00 3.84 10.07
CA GLY A 59 8.32 4.86 11.07
C GLY A 59 7.12 5.23 11.94
N LEU A 60 5.97 5.46 11.30
CA LEU A 60 4.72 5.78 12.00
C LEU A 60 4.25 4.60 12.88
N ALA A 61 4.30 3.37 12.37
CA ALA A 61 3.89 2.19 13.12
C ALA A 61 4.76 1.98 14.37
N LEU A 62 6.06 2.20 14.26
CA LEU A 62 6.98 2.11 15.41
C LEU A 62 6.76 3.24 16.42
N ALA A 63 6.49 4.46 15.95
CA ALA A 63 6.23 5.62 16.80
C ALA A 63 4.85 5.57 17.49
N GLN A 64 3.88 4.86 16.90
CA GLN A 64 2.50 4.75 17.37
C GLN A 64 2.08 3.27 17.58
N PRO A 65 2.72 2.51 18.48
CA PRO A 65 2.54 1.06 18.58
C PRO A 65 1.11 0.63 18.97
N LYS A 66 0.32 1.55 19.54
CA LYS A 66 -1.09 1.31 19.90
C LYS A 66 -2.09 1.69 18.80
N LYS A 67 -1.62 2.27 17.69
CA LYS A 67 -2.44 2.65 16.54
C LYS A 67 -2.17 1.70 15.38
N ARG A 68 -3.22 1.37 14.65
CA ARG A 68 -3.07 0.63 13.39
C ARG A 68 -2.70 1.61 12.28
N VAL A 69 -1.79 1.21 11.43
CA VAL A 69 -1.30 1.99 10.29
C VAL A 69 -1.55 1.19 9.01
N VAL A 70 -2.18 1.83 8.03
CA VAL A 70 -2.30 1.30 6.67
C VAL A 70 -1.59 2.23 5.70
N VAL A 71 -0.74 1.65 4.89
CA VAL A 71 -0.12 2.30 3.74
C VAL A 71 -0.87 1.84 2.49
N VAL A 72 -1.36 2.79 1.69
CA VAL A 72 -1.93 2.54 0.36
C VAL A 72 -0.95 3.09 -0.66
N THR A 73 -0.33 2.21 -1.42
CA THR A 73 0.77 2.56 -2.34
C THR A 73 0.61 1.87 -3.69
N GLY A 74 1.43 2.24 -4.65
CA GLY A 74 1.52 1.60 -5.97
C GLY A 74 2.77 0.74 -6.12
N ASP A 75 2.77 -0.11 -7.14
CA ASP A 75 3.91 -0.97 -7.50
C ASP A 75 5.19 -0.16 -7.78
N GLY A 76 5.09 0.97 -8.46
CA GLY A 76 6.24 1.83 -8.74
C GLY A 76 6.91 2.39 -7.47
N ASP A 77 6.11 2.76 -6.46
CA ASP A 77 6.62 3.24 -5.18
C ASP A 77 7.29 2.11 -4.39
N VAL A 78 6.68 0.92 -4.37
CA VAL A 78 7.26 -0.26 -3.70
C VAL A 78 8.54 -0.72 -4.38
N LEU A 79 8.59 -0.70 -5.73
CA LEU A 79 9.80 -1.05 -6.49
C LEU A 79 10.97 -0.12 -6.16
N MET A 80 10.72 1.18 -6.06
CA MET A 80 11.75 2.15 -5.66
C MET A 80 12.18 1.98 -4.21
N ALA A 81 11.28 1.50 -3.36
CA ALA A 81 11.50 1.23 -1.95
C ALA A 81 11.80 -0.25 -1.65
N LEU A 82 12.19 -1.06 -2.63
CA LEU A 82 12.28 -2.52 -2.49
C LEU A 82 13.11 -2.95 -1.27
N GLY A 83 14.22 -2.27 -1.02
CA GLY A 83 15.06 -2.50 0.16
C GLY A 83 14.37 -2.22 1.49
N SER A 84 13.33 -1.39 1.52
CA SER A 84 12.56 -1.12 2.74
C SER A 84 11.76 -2.34 3.21
N LEU A 85 11.37 -3.23 2.30
CA LEU A 85 10.68 -4.48 2.64
C LEU A 85 11.56 -5.36 3.55
N ALA A 86 12.88 -5.39 3.30
CA ALA A 86 13.82 -6.11 4.16
C ALA A 86 13.87 -5.51 5.57
N THR A 87 13.90 -4.18 5.68
CA THR A 87 13.88 -3.48 6.97
C THR A 87 12.57 -3.74 7.71
N ILE A 88 11.43 -3.69 7.02
CA ILE A 88 10.11 -4.00 7.58
C ILE A 88 10.06 -5.46 8.05
N GLY A 89 10.59 -6.39 7.25
CA GLY A 89 10.67 -7.80 7.57
C GLY A 89 11.56 -8.12 8.78
N VAL A 90 12.58 -7.30 9.05
CA VAL A 90 13.40 -7.39 10.28
C VAL A 90 12.65 -6.83 11.50
N LYS A 91 11.95 -5.70 11.34
CA LYS A 91 11.22 -5.03 12.42
C LYS A 91 9.90 -5.70 12.77
N GLN A 92 9.21 -6.28 11.79
CA GLN A 92 7.93 -6.99 11.93
C GLN A 92 6.90 -6.24 12.81
N PRO A 93 6.58 -4.98 12.50
CA PRO A 93 5.59 -4.23 13.28
C PRO A 93 4.21 -4.89 13.13
N ARG A 94 3.58 -5.26 14.26
CA ARG A 94 2.27 -5.97 14.26
C ARG A 94 1.10 -5.06 13.86
N ASN A 95 1.31 -3.77 13.83
CA ASN A 95 0.29 -2.74 13.59
C ASN A 95 0.42 -2.07 12.22
N LEU A 96 1.21 -2.60 11.29
CA LEU A 96 1.41 -2.08 9.94
C LEU A 96 0.83 -3.03 8.89
N VAL A 97 0.05 -2.49 7.98
CA VAL A 97 -0.37 -3.16 6.74
C VAL A 97 0.06 -2.30 5.56
N ILE A 98 0.65 -2.90 4.55
CA ILE A 98 1.00 -2.24 3.29
C ILE A 98 0.15 -2.85 2.18
N VAL A 99 -0.62 -2.01 1.51
CA VAL A 99 -1.47 -2.38 0.37
C VAL A 99 -0.82 -1.82 -0.88
N CYS A 100 -0.31 -2.70 -1.72
CA CYS A 100 0.25 -2.36 -3.01
C CYS A 100 -0.80 -2.54 -4.11
N LEU A 101 -1.17 -1.43 -4.75
CA LEU A 101 -2.06 -1.40 -5.91
C LEU A 101 -1.21 -1.54 -7.17
N ASP A 102 -1.05 -2.78 -7.64
CA ASP A 102 -0.20 -3.08 -8.80
C ASP A 102 -1.00 -2.95 -10.11
N ASN A 103 -0.66 -1.96 -10.90
CA ASN A 103 -1.19 -1.75 -12.25
C ASN A 103 -0.12 -1.91 -13.35
N GLY A 104 1.11 -2.23 -12.98
CA GLY A 104 2.25 -2.37 -13.88
C GLY A 104 2.73 -1.07 -14.51
N HIS A 105 2.36 0.10 -13.98
CA HIS A 105 2.66 1.39 -14.61
C HIS A 105 2.87 2.53 -13.60
N TYR A 106 3.78 3.46 -13.94
CA TYR A 106 3.94 4.74 -13.27
C TYR A 106 2.86 5.73 -13.77
N SER A 107 1.65 5.62 -13.26
CA SER A 107 0.50 6.38 -13.74
C SER A 107 0.60 7.89 -13.50
N ALA A 108 1.33 8.33 -12.48
CA ALA A 108 1.49 9.74 -12.16
C ALA A 108 2.48 10.49 -13.09
N SER A 109 3.32 9.78 -13.84
CA SER A 109 4.39 10.38 -14.66
C SER A 109 4.29 10.08 -16.16
N GLY A 110 3.18 9.48 -16.62
CA GLY A 110 2.95 9.26 -18.05
C GLY A 110 2.83 7.79 -18.46
N MET A 111 2.42 6.92 -17.55
CA MET A 111 2.10 5.52 -17.83
C MET A 111 3.29 4.69 -18.34
N GLN A 112 4.51 5.03 -17.96
CA GLN A 112 5.66 4.17 -18.22
C GLN A 112 5.48 2.82 -17.52
N PRO A 113 5.84 1.68 -18.16
CA PRO A 113 5.75 0.38 -17.53
C PRO A 113 6.70 0.27 -16.34
N THR A 114 6.23 -0.34 -15.27
CA THR A 114 7.07 -0.73 -14.12
C THR A 114 7.69 -2.10 -14.35
N ALA A 115 8.60 -2.51 -13.46
CA ALA A 115 9.20 -3.84 -13.53
C ALA A 115 8.19 -4.98 -13.29
N THR A 116 7.07 -4.73 -12.60
CA THR A 116 6.00 -5.75 -12.44
C THR A 116 5.37 -6.10 -13.79
N LYS A 117 5.24 -5.11 -14.69
CA LYS A 117 4.80 -5.35 -16.07
C LYS A 117 5.74 -6.27 -16.84
N ALA A 118 7.01 -6.27 -16.50
CA ALA A 118 8.04 -7.14 -17.10
C ALA A 118 8.21 -8.47 -16.36
N GLY A 119 7.39 -8.77 -15.35
CA GLY A 119 7.35 -10.05 -14.66
C GLY A 119 8.03 -10.09 -13.29
N VAL A 120 8.44 -8.95 -12.73
CA VAL A 120 8.88 -8.91 -11.32
C VAL A 120 7.68 -9.13 -10.41
N ASP A 121 7.77 -10.13 -9.53
CA ASP A 121 6.73 -10.46 -8.55
C ASP A 121 7.05 -9.80 -7.20
N LEU A 122 6.31 -8.72 -6.90
CA LEU A 122 6.44 -8.00 -5.62
C LEU A 122 5.93 -8.83 -4.44
N ALA A 123 4.98 -9.73 -4.65
CA ALA A 123 4.48 -10.58 -3.58
C ALA A 123 5.57 -11.59 -3.16
N GLU A 124 6.28 -12.20 -4.11
CA GLU A 124 7.41 -13.07 -3.81
C GLU A 124 8.58 -12.30 -3.17
N ALA A 125 8.88 -11.10 -3.65
CA ALA A 125 9.91 -10.25 -3.06
C ALA A 125 9.59 -9.92 -1.59
N ALA A 126 8.34 -9.62 -1.28
CA ALA A 126 7.89 -9.36 0.09
C ALA A 126 7.96 -10.64 0.96
N ARG A 127 7.58 -11.80 0.43
CA ARG A 127 7.71 -13.10 1.14
C ARG A 127 9.18 -13.42 1.44
N ALA A 128 10.08 -13.17 0.48
CA ALA A 128 11.52 -13.34 0.69
C ALA A 128 12.05 -12.45 1.84
N CYS A 129 11.42 -11.28 2.04
CA CYS A 129 11.68 -10.40 3.18
C CYS A 129 10.93 -10.82 4.48
N LYS A 130 10.36 -12.03 4.53
CA LYS A 130 9.62 -12.58 5.69
C LYS A 130 8.32 -11.82 6.02
N LEU A 131 7.73 -11.12 5.07
CA LEU A 131 6.42 -10.52 5.23
C LEU A 131 5.31 -11.53 4.94
N ARG A 132 4.23 -11.47 5.70
CA ARG A 132 3.00 -12.17 5.35
C ARG A 132 2.35 -11.45 4.18
N VAL A 133 2.06 -12.17 3.10
CA VAL A 133 1.52 -11.57 1.87
C VAL A 133 0.26 -12.30 1.42
N GLU A 134 -0.76 -11.51 1.14
CA GLU A 134 -1.99 -11.97 0.50
C GLU A 134 -2.15 -11.24 -0.85
N VAL A 135 -2.60 -11.96 -1.88
CA VAL A 135 -2.86 -11.40 -3.21
C VAL A 135 -4.35 -11.43 -3.46
N ALA A 136 -4.94 -10.26 -3.70
CA ALA A 136 -6.36 -10.11 -3.99
C ALA A 136 -6.56 -9.72 -5.45
N ASN A 137 -7.33 -10.52 -6.19
CA ASN A 137 -7.72 -10.29 -7.58
C ASN A 137 -9.20 -9.92 -7.72
N ASP A 138 -9.95 -9.95 -6.62
CA ASP A 138 -11.36 -9.57 -6.55
C ASP A 138 -11.71 -8.98 -5.16
N LEU A 139 -12.84 -8.28 -5.09
CA LEU A 139 -13.28 -7.60 -3.87
C LEU A 139 -13.66 -8.57 -2.73
N SER A 140 -14.01 -9.81 -3.02
CA SER A 140 -14.43 -10.79 -2.01
C SER A 140 -13.26 -11.27 -1.15
N LYS A 141 -12.03 -11.16 -1.67
CA LYS A 141 -10.79 -11.53 -0.96
C LYS A 141 -10.24 -10.42 -0.07
N ILE A 142 -10.88 -9.25 -0.09
CA ILE A 142 -10.46 -8.16 0.79
C ILE A 142 -10.99 -8.46 2.18
N GLY A 143 -10.12 -8.93 3.05
CA GLY A 143 -10.35 -8.87 4.50
C GLY A 143 -10.49 -7.39 4.89
N ARG A 144 -11.40 -7.09 5.82
CA ARG A 144 -11.36 -5.77 6.46
C ARG A 144 -9.99 -5.61 7.07
N ALA A 145 -9.42 -4.39 7.05
CA ALA A 145 -8.14 -4.09 7.73
C ALA A 145 -8.28 -4.23 9.28
N HIS A 146 -8.89 -5.34 9.69
CA HIS A 146 -9.04 -5.78 11.06
C HIS A 146 -7.98 -6.85 11.31
N VAL A 147 -6.82 -6.42 11.69
CA VAL A 147 -5.84 -7.27 12.36
C VAL A 147 -5.87 -6.95 13.84
#